data_b8131072ab9d422d99fa39aedcda2ea6
#
_entry.id   b8131072ab9d422d99fa39aedcda2ea6
#
_cell.length_a   1.000
_cell.length_b   1.000
_cell.length_c   1.000
_cell.angle_alpha   90.00
_cell.angle_beta   90.00
_cell.angle_gamma   90.00
#
_symmetry.space_group_name_H-M   'P 1'
#
loop_
_entity.id
_entity.type
_entity.pdbx_description
1 polymer ?
#
loop_
_entity_poly.entity_id
_entity_poly.type
_entity_poly.pdbx_seq_one_letter_code
_entity_poly.pdbx_strand_id
1 'polypeptide(L)'
;MIRTSLLALMTAFLMVSFFSAEDENTRQFENEQQHETYRQLIKELRCPKCQNQNIADSNAPLAEDMRDRTYQMLKEGKSREEIINFMIARYGDFVHYQPPFTKVTSILWWGPLLILVIGVGTAIALTRKKK
;
A
#
# COMPACT_ATOMS: atom_id res chain seq x y z
N MET A 1 36.67 28.50 23.95
CA MET A 1 35.67 29.16 23.12
C MET A 1 35.18 28.33 21.94
N ILE A 2 36.02 27.65 21.16
CA ILE A 2 35.59 26.86 19.98
C ILE A 2 34.73 25.63 20.37
N ARG A 3 35.06 24.96 21.49
CA ARG A 3 34.32 23.74 21.95
C ARG A 3 32.89 24.04 22.39
N THR A 4 32.64 25.20 22.99
CA THR A 4 31.30 25.63 23.40
C THR A 4 30.44 26.04 22.21
N SER A 5 31.06 26.63 21.19
CA SER A 5 30.39 27.03 19.93
C SER A 5 29.96 25.79 19.11
N LEU A 6 30.77 24.71 19.10
CA LEU A 6 30.45 23.47 18.40
C LEU A 6 29.29 22.71 19.08
N LEU A 7 29.26 22.70 20.41
CA LEU A 7 28.14 22.12 21.18
C LEU A 7 26.82 22.85 20.96
N ALA A 8 26.86 24.19 20.90
CA ALA A 8 25.68 25.01 20.60
C ALA A 8 25.16 24.78 19.18
N LEU A 9 26.02 24.59 18.19
CA LEU A 9 25.64 24.25 16.82
C LEU A 9 25.04 22.84 16.71
N MET A 10 25.58 21.85 17.41
CA MET A 10 25.01 20.50 17.44
C MET A 10 23.62 20.44 18.10
N THR A 11 23.42 21.19 19.19
CA THR A 11 22.11 21.24 19.85
C THR A 11 21.07 21.98 18.99
N ALA A 12 21.47 23.04 18.30
CA ALA A 12 20.60 23.74 17.34
C ALA A 12 20.18 22.83 16.16
N PHE A 13 21.09 22.03 15.65
CA PHE A 13 20.81 21.08 14.56
C PHE A 13 19.86 19.95 14.98
N LEU A 14 20.00 19.44 16.21
CA LEU A 14 19.09 18.43 16.79
C LEU A 14 17.65 18.95 16.98
N MET A 15 17.49 20.24 17.31
CA MET A 15 16.16 20.84 17.49
C MET A 15 15.39 21.04 16.18
N VAL A 16 16.09 21.23 15.05
CA VAL A 16 15.45 21.39 13.73
C VAL A 16 14.86 20.07 13.21
N SER A 17 15.39 18.93 13.64
CA SER A 17 14.93 17.61 13.18
C SER A 17 13.58 17.16 13.81
N PHE A 18 13.06 17.87 14.79
CA PHE A 18 11.79 17.54 15.46
C PHE A 18 10.56 18.23 14.83
N PHE A 19 10.73 19.06 13.80
CA PHE A 19 9.64 19.90 13.29
C PHE A 19 9.02 19.45 11.96
N SER A 20 9.10 18.16 11.61
CA SER A 20 8.53 17.66 10.35
C SER A 20 7.63 16.44 10.57
N ALA A 21 6.48 16.65 11.21
CA ALA A 21 5.39 15.69 11.24
C ALA A 21 4.05 16.38 11.54
N GLU A 22 3.56 17.19 10.60
CA GLU A 22 2.23 17.76 10.69
C GLU A 22 1.66 18.00 9.30
N ASP A 23 0.92 17.01 8.80
CA ASP A 23 -0.15 17.30 7.83
C ASP A 23 -1.28 16.24 7.81
N GLU A 24 -1.19 15.19 8.62
CA GLU A 24 -2.22 14.14 8.68
C GLU A 24 -3.39 14.49 9.63
N ASN A 25 -3.27 15.57 10.40
CA ASN A 25 -4.16 15.89 11.52
C ASN A 25 -5.25 16.93 11.21
N THR A 26 -5.41 17.34 9.95
CA THR A 26 -6.41 18.36 9.60
C THR A 26 -7.79 17.78 9.30
N ARG A 27 -7.91 16.46 9.12
CA ARG A 27 -9.18 15.80 8.83
C ARG A 27 -9.86 15.35 10.11
N GLN A 28 -11.03 15.94 10.39
CA GLN A 28 -11.82 15.60 11.58
C GLN A 28 -12.69 14.37 11.30
N PHE A 29 -12.47 13.30 12.07
CA PHE A 29 -13.26 12.08 12.04
C PHE A 29 -14.26 12.06 13.21
N GLU A 30 -15.39 11.39 13.04
CA GLU A 30 -16.41 11.28 14.07
C GLU A 30 -15.99 10.34 15.21
N ASN A 31 -15.16 9.35 14.89
CA ASN A 31 -14.64 8.39 15.87
C ASN A 31 -13.26 7.86 15.45
N GLU A 32 -12.55 7.32 16.44
CA GLU A 32 -11.21 6.75 16.26
C GLU A 32 -11.17 5.58 15.27
N GLN A 33 -12.26 4.81 15.17
CA GLN A 33 -12.35 3.70 14.22
C GLN A 33 -12.36 4.18 12.77
N GLN A 34 -13.05 5.27 12.47
CA GLN A 34 -13.02 5.89 11.13
C GLN A 34 -11.62 6.42 10.81
N HIS A 35 -10.96 7.05 11.78
CA HIS A 35 -9.60 7.54 11.61
C HIS A 35 -8.64 6.40 11.30
N GLU A 36 -8.69 5.30 12.04
CA GLU A 36 -7.83 4.14 11.80
C GLU A 36 -8.13 3.49 10.43
N THR A 37 -9.41 3.34 10.07
CA THR A 37 -9.81 2.84 8.75
C THR A 37 -9.28 3.73 7.63
N TYR A 38 -9.35 5.04 7.78
CA TYR A 38 -8.79 5.99 6.83
C TYR A 38 -7.28 5.82 6.66
N ARG A 39 -6.54 5.73 7.78
CA ARG A 39 -5.08 5.54 7.77
C ARG A 39 -4.67 4.24 7.07
N GLN A 40 -5.41 3.17 7.28
CA GLN A 40 -5.18 1.89 6.61
C GLN A 40 -5.44 2.01 5.11
N LEU A 41 -6.56 2.62 4.70
CA LEU A 41 -6.92 2.79 3.30
C LEU A 41 -5.89 3.62 2.53
N ILE A 42 -5.44 4.76 3.06
CA ILE A 42 -4.47 5.61 2.34
C ILE A 42 -3.08 4.98 2.21
N LYS A 43 -2.70 4.06 3.12
CA LYS A 43 -1.47 3.27 3.03
C LYS A 43 -1.58 2.11 2.05
N GLU A 44 -2.77 1.55 1.88
CA GLU A 44 -3.04 0.43 1.00
C GLU A 44 -3.27 0.86 -0.46
N LEU A 45 -3.99 1.97 -0.66
CA LEU A 45 -4.26 2.49 -1.98
C LEU A 45 -3.02 3.13 -2.60
N ARG A 46 -2.78 2.84 -3.88
CA ARG A 46 -1.62 3.35 -4.63
C ARG A 46 -2.04 4.37 -5.67
N CYS A 47 -1.18 5.36 -5.82
CA CYS A 47 -1.37 6.40 -6.84
C CYS A 47 -0.88 5.88 -8.20
N PRO A 48 -1.74 5.72 -9.21
CA PRO A 48 -1.35 5.14 -10.49
C PRO A 48 -0.39 6.00 -11.31
N LYS A 49 -0.28 7.30 -11.01
CA LYS A 49 0.62 8.27 -11.69
C LYS A 49 1.82 8.68 -10.84
N CYS A 50 2.01 8.12 -9.63
CA CYS A 50 2.99 8.58 -8.66
C CYS A 50 4.09 7.54 -8.42
N GLN A 51 4.66 6.93 -9.44
CA GLN A 51 5.71 5.91 -9.34
C GLN A 51 5.35 4.73 -8.41
N ASN A 52 4.08 4.35 -8.38
CA ASN A 52 3.55 3.26 -7.56
C ASN A 52 3.64 3.49 -6.03
N GLN A 53 3.80 4.73 -5.59
CA GLN A 53 3.73 5.08 -4.16
C GLN A 53 2.29 4.97 -3.64
N ASN A 54 2.14 4.67 -2.35
CA ASN A 54 0.83 4.75 -1.71
C ASN A 54 0.35 6.21 -1.64
N ILE A 55 -0.95 6.41 -1.49
CA ILE A 55 -1.49 7.77 -1.48
C ILE A 55 -1.21 8.52 -0.17
N ALA A 56 -0.77 7.85 0.91
CA ALA A 56 -0.34 8.51 2.14
C ALA A 56 1.01 9.23 1.96
N ASP A 57 1.95 8.61 1.23
CA ASP A 57 3.33 9.10 1.12
C ASP A 57 3.54 9.98 -0.13
N SER A 58 2.55 10.07 -1.01
CA SER A 58 2.67 10.84 -2.25
C SER A 58 2.12 12.27 -2.09
N ASN A 59 2.92 13.26 -2.47
CA ASN A 59 2.53 14.67 -2.52
C ASN A 59 1.98 15.09 -3.90
N ALA A 60 1.71 14.14 -4.79
CA ALA A 60 1.14 14.45 -6.10
C ALA A 60 -0.32 14.92 -5.96
N PRO A 61 -0.77 15.88 -6.78
CA PRO A 61 -2.15 16.38 -6.73
C PRO A 61 -3.20 15.27 -6.85
N LEU A 62 -2.93 14.24 -7.64
CA LEU A 62 -3.83 13.09 -7.76
C LEU A 62 -3.92 12.28 -6.45
N ALA A 63 -2.82 12.11 -5.73
CA ALA A 63 -2.83 11.40 -4.45
C ALA A 63 -3.62 12.18 -3.39
N GLU A 64 -3.54 13.50 -3.41
CA GLU A 64 -4.33 14.38 -2.54
C GLU A 64 -5.82 14.26 -2.86
N ASP A 65 -6.22 14.34 -4.13
CA ASP A 65 -7.61 14.14 -4.57
C ASP A 65 -8.15 12.77 -4.14
N MET A 66 -7.34 11.71 -4.27
CA MET A 66 -7.72 10.36 -3.82
C MET A 66 -7.89 10.29 -2.29
N ARG A 67 -7.01 10.94 -1.50
CA ARG A 67 -7.17 11.04 -0.04
C ARG A 67 -8.45 11.75 0.35
N ASP A 68 -8.73 12.88 -0.30
CA ASP A 68 -9.94 13.67 -0.04
C ASP A 68 -11.20 12.89 -0.39
N ARG A 69 -11.19 12.17 -1.50
CA ARG A 69 -12.32 11.32 -1.89
C ARG A 69 -12.52 10.16 -0.91
N THR A 70 -11.43 9.52 -0.47
CA THR A 70 -11.49 8.47 0.56
C THR A 70 -12.11 8.99 1.86
N TYR A 71 -11.68 10.17 2.30
CA TYR A 71 -12.21 10.84 3.48
C TYR A 71 -13.71 11.14 3.36
N GLN A 72 -14.13 11.73 2.25
CA GLN A 72 -15.55 12.02 2.01
C GLN A 72 -16.43 10.76 2.04
N MET A 73 -15.98 9.69 1.37
CA MET A 73 -16.73 8.44 1.34
C MET A 73 -16.84 7.79 2.73
N LEU A 74 -15.78 7.88 3.56
CA LEU A 74 -15.86 7.43 4.96
C LEU A 74 -16.85 8.26 5.78
N LYS A 75 -16.91 9.56 5.58
CA LYS A 75 -17.93 10.43 6.22
C LYS A 75 -19.34 10.13 5.75
N GLU A 76 -19.52 9.70 4.51
CA GLU A 76 -20.80 9.21 3.99
C GLU A 76 -21.20 7.83 4.55
N GLY A 77 -20.36 7.22 5.41
CA GLY A 77 -20.60 5.91 6.01
C GLY A 77 -20.38 4.73 5.07
N LYS A 78 -19.61 4.94 3.98
CA LYS A 78 -19.23 3.85 3.06
C LYS A 78 -18.30 2.86 3.75
N SER A 79 -18.48 1.58 3.43
CA SER A 79 -17.60 0.53 3.91
C SER A 79 -16.24 0.60 3.22
N ARG A 80 -15.23 -0.01 3.86
CA ARG A 80 -13.87 -0.12 3.31
C ARG A 80 -13.87 -0.74 1.90
N GLU A 81 -14.63 -1.81 1.72
CA GLU A 81 -14.77 -2.54 0.46
C GLU A 81 -15.42 -1.70 -0.64
N GLU A 82 -16.42 -0.91 -0.30
CA GLU A 82 -17.06 0.01 -1.25
C GLU A 82 -16.08 1.09 -1.73
N ILE A 83 -15.26 1.62 -0.83
CA ILE A 83 -14.24 2.62 -1.16
C ILE A 83 -13.18 2.02 -2.08
N ILE A 84 -12.66 0.84 -1.78
CA ILE A 84 -11.67 0.14 -2.61
C ILE A 84 -12.25 -0.13 -4.00
N ASN A 85 -13.46 -0.67 -4.08
CA ASN A 85 -14.12 -0.95 -5.35
C ASN A 85 -14.37 0.32 -6.18
N PHE A 86 -14.74 1.41 -5.54
CA PHE A 86 -14.87 2.70 -6.21
C PHE A 86 -13.53 3.19 -6.78
N MET A 87 -12.45 3.08 -6.01
CA MET A 87 -11.12 3.48 -6.45
C MET A 87 -10.63 2.61 -7.61
N ILE A 88 -10.85 1.30 -7.57
CA ILE A 88 -10.52 0.38 -8.66
C ILE A 88 -11.33 0.73 -9.91
N ALA A 89 -12.64 0.95 -9.79
CA ALA A 89 -13.49 1.28 -10.94
C ALA A 89 -13.10 2.60 -11.61
N ARG A 90 -12.57 3.57 -10.84
CA ARG A 90 -12.23 4.90 -11.37
C ARG A 90 -10.79 5.02 -11.86
N TYR A 91 -9.84 4.37 -11.20
CA TYR A 91 -8.40 4.54 -11.44
C TYR A 91 -7.72 3.26 -11.94
N GLY A 92 -8.43 2.13 -11.98
CA GLY A 92 -7.95 0.84 -12.47
C GLY A 92 -7.41 -0.07 -11.36
N ASP A 93 -7.14 -1.34 -11.71
CA ASP A 93 -6.77 -2.42 -10.79
C ASP A 93 -5.44 -2.17 -10.04
N PHE A 94 -4.55 -1.34 -10.60
CA PHE A 94 -3.26 -1.01 -9.98
C PHE A 94 -3.36 -0.15 -8.71
N VAL A 95 -4.53 0.42 -8.42
CA VAL A 95 -4.77 1.22 -7.22
C VAL A 95 -4.76 0.39 -5.96
N HIS A 96 -5.15 -0.87 -6.05
CA HIS A 96 -5.17 -1.80 -4.93
C HIS A 96 -4.12 -2.88 -5.10
N TYR A 97 -3.16 -2.95 -4.18
CA TYR A 97 -1.98 -3.83 -4.31
C TYR A 97 -2.27 -5.31 -4.09
N GLN A 98 -3.45 -5.68 -3.66
CA GLN A 98 -3.83 -7.09 -3.56
C GLN A 98 -4.35 -7.57 -4.91
N PRO A 99 -3.59 -8.40 -5.65
CA PRO A 99 -4.07 -8.93 -6.93
C PRO A 99 -5.32 -9.76 -6.64
N PRO A 100 -6.46 -9.42 -7.26
CA PRO A 100 -7.67 -10.21 -7.09
C PRO A 100 -7.41 -11.62 -7.61
N PHE A 101 -7.88 -12.64 -6.88
CA PHE A 101 -7.90 -14.02 -7.38
C PHE A 101 -8.89 -14.10 -8.53
N THR A 102 -8.42 -13.78 -9.74
CA THR A 102 -9.20 -13.92 -10.96
C THR A 102 -8.92 -15.28 -11.61
N LYS A 103 -9.80 -15.72 -12.51
CA LYS A 103 -9.59 -16.98 -13.28
C LYS A 103 -8.25 -16.98 -14.03
N VAL A 104 -7.78 -15.80 -14.44
CA VAL A 104 -6.49 -15.63 -15.14
C VAL A 104 -5.31 -15.79 -14.19
N THR A 105 -5.38 -15.21 -12.99
CA THR A 105 -4.31 -15.32 -12.00
C THR A 105 -4.26 -16.70 -11.33
N SER A 106 -5.36 -17.47 -11.34
CA SER A 106 -5.39 -18.85 -10.85
C SER A 106 -4.38 -19.74 -11.58
N ILE A 107 -4.18 -19.56 -12.90
CA ILE A 107 -3.18 -20.29 -13.67
C ILE A 107 -1.77 -20.05 -13.14
N LEU A 108 -1.48 -18.82 -12.72
CA LEU A 108 -0.17 -18.43 -12.18
C LEU A 108 0.13 -19.14 -10.84
N TRP A 109 -0.91 -19.34 -10.02
CA TRP A 109 -0.77 -20.01 -8.72
C TRP A 109 -0.70 -21.54 -8.83
N TRP A 110 -1.48 -22.15 -9.74
CA TRP A 110 -1.52 -23.60 -9.94
C TRP A 110 -0.45 -24.11 -10.91
N GLY A 111 0.09 -23.22 -11.78
CA GLY A 111 1.09 -23.57 -12.79
C GLY A 111 2.34 -24.26 -12.22
N PRO A 112 3.03 -23.66 -11.24
CA PRO A 112 4.23 -24.25 -10.66
C PRO A 112 3.99 -25.61 -10.01
N LEU A 113 2.84 -25.79 -9.36
CA LEU A 113 2.47 -27.04 -8.70
C LEU A 113 2.22 -28.15 -9.71
N LEU A 114 1.56 -27.83 -10.83
CA LEU A 114 1.28 -28.77 -11.91
C LEU A 114 2.58 -29.23 -12.60
N ILE A 115 3.51 -28.32 -12.88
CA ILE A 115 4.83 -28.63 -13.42
C ILE A 115 5.62 -29.54 -12.48
N LEU A 116 5.57 -29.27 -11.17
CA LEU A 116 6.24 -30.09 -10.18
C LEU A 116 5.69 -31.51 -10.13
N VAL A 117 4.38 -31.68 -10.14
CA VAL A 117 3.72 -33.00 -10.16
C VAL A 117 4.10 -33.79 -11.42
N ILE A 118 4.06 -33.15 -12.60
CA ILE A 118 4.46 -33.80 -13.87
C ILE A 118 5.95 -34.18 -13.82
N GLY A 119 6.83 -33.26 -13.34
CA GLY A 119 8.28 -33.51 -13.23
C GLY A 119 8.62 -34.66 -12.31
N VAL A 120 8.01 -34.73 -11.13
CA VAL A 120 8.21 -35.85 -10.21
C VAL A 120 7.65 -37.17 -10.77
N GLY A 121 6.46 -37.09 -11.38
CA GLY A 121 5.86 -38.28 -12.02
C GLY A 121 6.72 -38.87 -13.14
N THR A 122 7.26 -38.04 -14.01
CA THR A 122 8.18 -38.49 -15.08
C THR A 122 9.49 -39.02 -14.53
N ALA A 123 10.08 -38.39 -13.51
CA ALA A 123 11.28 -38.90 -12.86
C ALA A 123 11.09 -40.28 -12.24
N ILE A 124 9.97 -40.51 -11.54
CA ILE A 124 9.65 -41.81 -10.97
C ILE A 124 9.42 -42.83 -12.07
N ALA A 125 8.71 -42.50 -13.14
CA ALA A 125 8.46 -43.43 -14.25
C ALA A 125 9.76 -43.88 -14.95
N LEU A 126 10.68 -42.94 -15.17
CA LEU A 126 11.99 -43.20 -15.78
C LEU A 126 12.90 -44.07 -14.88
N THR A 127 12.91 -43.83 -13.58
CA THR A 127 13.68 -44.65 -12.63
C THR A 127 13.15 -46.06 -12.47
N ARG A 128 11.82 -46.24 -12.53
CA ARG A 128 11.18 -47.57 -12.50
C ARG A 128 11.43 -48.37 -13.76
N LYS A 129 11.55 -47.75 -14.94
CA LYS A 129 11.82 -48.42 -16.21
C LYS A 129 13.27 -48.89 -16.35
N LYS A 130 14.19 -48.35 -15.54
CA LYS A 130 15.63 -48.71 -15.55
C LYS A 130 15.96 -49.92 -14.61
N LYS A 131 15.00 -50.35 -13.81
CA LYS A 131 15.11 -51.52 -12.96
C LYS A 131 14.41 -52.70 -13.61
#